data_3068eae36241ec1ee4b71e1bd03df638
#
_entry.id   3068eae36241ec1ee4b71e1bd03df638
#
_cell.length_a   1.000
_cell.length_b   1.000
_cell.length_c   1.000
_cell.angle_alpha   90.00
_cell.angle_beta   90.00
_cell.angle_gamma   90.00
#
_symmetry.space_group_name_H-M   'P 1'
#
loop_
_entity.id
_entity.type
_entity.pdbx_description
1 polymer ?
#
loop_
_entity_poly.entity_id
_entity_poly.type
_entity_poly.pdbx_seq_one_letter_code
_entity_poly.pdbx_strand_id
1 'polypeptide(L)'
;HDKGSMFYSLTGSMGYDFWAVFSYYLVSPLNLIMLPFDKSDIIYVVNVLIVLKIAICGGTFSVFIRNRFPKARCSRIVLFSVIYALNGFVAGYMWNIMWMDGIMLFPLVIMGLDILMREENPKWYWYTLFLAMLIINSYFIGYISCIFIFLYFFTYDFKNFKSFIRKFLTIGLSSLLAVGISAVILLPSFGGLQDTSISSETLPAMEFYGNYVDSFKNIMVAVHPVGIDFDSNRANLFMTTFVLLMGITYFTTGSVKVGHKIRNGILLAIMLFSLNFKPLNFIWHGMHEQTGIPNRFSFLIIFMLLTMAFEVCHKRKKQVRKSSMVAAMVLLLAGYAAMAYFNNDLIIPAIITGVILIVYFVIMAFVSGKAKFVLIQVFVYGEIVVMLLAGIFTVSSRPMGDYGRYINDFNTINASKSAGFYREKIDEVYTAQEDRMNYDMDTDISNMSFGTIISDCSFLKNLGHLSIVNEATVYGINSMSLFNTFNNYALTELYCKTGATGGINNVMYFGENAFMDMLLGVKYYYTRYYDVNSP
;
A
#
# COMPACT_ATOMS: atom_id res chain seq x y z
N HIS A 1 7.32 22.88 -22.31
CA HIS A 1 7.78 21.52 -22.66
C HIS A 1 9.22 21.41 -22.22
N ASP A 2 9.38 20.94 -20.98
CA ASP A 2 10.68 20.78 -20.35
C ASP A 2 11.51 19.80 -21.16
N LYS A 3 12.63 20.27 -21.66
CA LYS A 3 13.76 19.43 -22.02
C LYS A 3 14.37 18.84 -20.73
N GLY A 4 13.48 18.33 -19.83
CA GLY A 4 13.85 17.81 -18.52
C GLY A 4 14.71 16.56 -18.67
N SER A 5 15.70 16.45 -17.84
CA SER A 5 16.48 15.21 -17.67
C SER A 5 15.53 14.11 -17.19
N MET A 6 15.66 12.89 -17.74
CA MET A 6 14.97 11.71 -17.19
C MET A 6 15.37 11.38 -15.75
N PHE A 7 16.47 11.99 -15.28
CA PHE A 7 17.04 11.69 -13.98
C PHE A 7 16.77 12.76 -12.93
N TYR A 8 16.50 14.02 -13.35
CA TYR A 8 16.33 15.12 -12.44
C TYR A 8 15.24 16.08 -12.91
N SER A 9 14.38 16.52 -11.99
CA SER A 9 13.31 17.48 -12.25
C SER A 9 13.47 18.71 -11.35
N LEU A 10 13.24 19.89 -11.93
CA LEU A 10 13.28 21.18 -11.23
C LEU A 10 11.88 21.71 -10.85
N THR A 11 10.82 20.94 -11.08
CA THR A 11 9.44 21.38 -10.85
C THR A 11 9.05 21.50 -9.36
N GLY A 12 9.91 21.15 -8.43
CA GLY A 12 9.64 21.28 -6.99
C GLY A 12 10.91 21.28 -6.14
N SER A 13 10.88 22.01 -5.02
CA SER A 13 11.89 22.00 -3.95
C SER A 13 13.34 22.11 -4.41
N MET A 14 13.66 23.03 -5.34
CA MET A 14 14.99 23.17 -5.96
C MET A 14 15.45 21.94 -6.77
N GLY A 15 14.55 21.03 -7.02
CA GLY A 15 14.82 19.82 -7.81
C GLY A 15 14.85 18.54 -6.97
N TYR A 16 14.59 17.44 -7.64
CA TYR A 16 14.55 16.10 -7.06
C TYR A 16 14.94 15.03 -8.08
N ASP A 17 15.38 13.85 -7.58
CA ASP A 17 15.65 12.67 -8.39
C ASP A 17 14.33 12.14 -9.01
N PHE A 18 14.09 12.47 -10.28
CA PHE A 18 12.90 12.04 -11.00
C PHE A 18 12.92 10.52 -11.28
N TRP A 19 14.10 9.92 -11.50
CA TRP A 19 14.17 8.47 -11.73
C TRP A 19 13.77 7.67 -10.51
N ALA A 20 14.16 8.09 -9.32
CA ALA A 20 13.73 7.47 -8.07
C ALA A 20 12.21 7.57 -7.89
N VAL A 21 11.63 8.74 -8.17
CA VAL A 21 10.17 8.95 -8.15
C VAL A 21 9.46 8.08 -9.20
N PHE A 22 9.97 8.05 -10.44
CA PHE A 22 9.46 7.19 -11.51
C PHE A 22 9.46 5.73 -11.09
N SER A 23 10.58 5.26 -10.53
CA SER A 23 10.78 3.87 -10.11
C SER A 23 9.81 3.44 -9.01
N TYR A 24 9.36 4.36 -8.16
CA TYR A 24 8.42 4.07 -7.09
C TYR A 24 6.96 4.15 -7.53
N TYR A 25 6.59 5.20 -8.28
CA TYR A 25 5.19 5.52 -8.57
C TYR A 25 4.72 5.10 -9.96
N LEU A 26 5.59 5.13 -10.97
CA LEU A 26 5.16 5.13 -12.38
C LEU A 26 5.59 3.91 -13.20
N VAL A 27 6.46 3.05 -12.68
CA VAL A 27 7.08 1.96 -13.44
C VAL A 27 6.10 0.86 -13.89
N SER A 28 4.91 0.78 -13.29
CA SER A 28 3.91 -0.22 -13.65
C SER A 28 3.50 -0.13 -15.12
N PRO A 29 3.56 -1.22 -15.91
CA PRO A 29 3.09 -1.23 -17.29
C PRO A 29 1.61 -0.85 -17.44
N LEU A 30 0.80 -1.10 -16.39
CA LEU A 30 -0.61 -0.71 -16.38
C LEU A 30 -0.80 0.81 -16.37
N ASN A 31 0.19 1.58 -15.93
CA ASN A 31 0.15 3.03 -15.98
C ASN A 31 0.19 3.58 -17.43
N LEU A 32 0.65 2.77 -18.41
CA LEU A 32 0.59 3.13 -19.82
C LEU A 32 -0.85 3.34 -20.33
N ILE A 33 -1.84 2.80 -19.63
CA ILE A 33 -3.27 3.03 -19.91
C ILE A 33 -3.61 4.53 -19.81
N MET A 34 -2.89 5.30 -19.00
CA MET A 34 -3.13 6.74 -18.83
C MET A 34 -2.67 7.59 -20.03
N LEU A 35 -1.73 7.10 -20.85
CA LEU A 35 -1.09 7.88 -21.92
C LEU A 35 -2.04 8.47 -22.97
N PRO A 36 -3.11 7.78 -23.41
CA PRO A 36 -4.01 8.30 -24.43
C PRO A 36 -5.04 9.32 -23.91
N PHE A 37 -5.08 9.58 -22.61
CA PHE A 37 -6.06 10.47 -22.00
C PHE A 37 -5.49 11.85 -21.72
N ASP A 38 -6.35 12.87 -21.78
CA ASP A 38 -5.98 14.23 -21.43
C ASP A 38 -5.69 14.35 -19.92
N LYS A 39 -4.86 15.32 -19.54
CA LYS A 39 -4.48 15.53 -18.13
C LYS A 39 -5.69 15.75 -17.22
N SER A 40 -6.76 16.37 -17.72
CA SER A 40 -8.03 16.56 -17.00
C SER A 40 -8.74 15.27 -16.63
N ASP A 41 -8.53 14.21 -17.41
CA ASP A 41 -9.23 12.93 -17.24
C ASP A 41 -8.43 11.91 -16.40
N ILE A 42 -7.17 12.23 -16.13
CA ILE A 42 -6.26 11.31 -15.40
C ILE A 42 -6.85 10.81 -14.09
N ILE A 43 -7.57 11.67 -13.35
CA ILE A 43 -8.17 11.27 -12.07
C ILE A 43 -9.21 10.16 -12.24
N TYR A 44 -10.00 10.20 -13.30
CA TYR A 44 -10.98 9.15 -13.60
C TYR A 44 -10.29 7.87 -14.06
N VAL A 45 -9.25 8.00 -14.88
CA VAL A 45 -8.45 6.88 -15.38
C VAL A 45 -7.72 6.17 -14.22
N VAL A 46 -7.20 6.92 -13.24
CA VAL A 46 -6.59 6.37 -12.01
C VAL A 46 -7.61 5.53 -11.22
N ASN A 47 -8.85 6.00 -11.07
CA ASN A 47 -9.89 5.23 -10.39
C ASN A 47 -10.20 3.91 -11.14
N VAL A 48 -10.32 3.96 -12.47
CA VAL A 48 -10.50 2.76 -13.30
C VAL A 48 -9.31 1.81 -13.15
N LEU A 49 -8.10 2.34 -13.11
CA LEU A 49 -6.87 1.57 -12.95
C LEU A 49 -6.80 0.88 -11.57
N ILE A 50 -7.25 1.54 -10.50
CA ILE A 50 -7.38 0.92 -9.17
C ILE A 50 -8.34 -0.27 -9.23
N VAL A 51 -9.53 -0.10 -9.81
CA VAL A 51 -10.52 -1.19 -9.95
C VAL A 51 -9.95 -2.34 -10.78
N LEU A 52 -9.24 -2.04 -11.87
CA LEU A 52 -8.58 -3.05 -12.71
C LEU A 52 -7.53 -3.83 -11.92
N LYS A 53 -6.66 -3.15 -11.17
CA LYS A 53 -5.65 -3.80 -10.33
C LYS A 53 -6.29 -4.69 -9.26
N ILE A 54 -7.36 -4.26 -8.61
CA ILE A 54 -8.15 -5.07 -7.66
C ILE A 54 -8.69 -6.33 -8.35
N ALA A 55 -9.27 -6.20 -9.55
CA ALA A 55 -9.76 -7.34 -10.31
C ALA A 55 -8.64 -8.34 -10.66
N ILE A 56 -7.47 -7.82 -11.06
CA ILE A 56 -6.29 -8.66 -11.36
C ILE A 56 -5.79 -9.36 -10.09
N CYS A 57 -5.83 -8.73 -8.91
CA CYS A 57 -5.50 -9.40 -7.64
C CYS A 57 -6.35 -10.67 -7.44
N GLY A 58 -7.65 -10.60 -7.67
CA GLY A 58 -8.53 -11.78 -7.62
C GLY A 58 -8.18 -12.82 -8.70
N GLY A 59 -7.88 -12.37 -9.91
CA GLY A 59 -7.46 -13.22 -11.02
C GLY A 59 -6.19 -14.02 -10.72
N THR A 60 -5.13 -13.35 -10.27
CA THR A 60 -3.84 -13.98 -9.95
C THR A 60 -3.95 -14.94 -8.76
N PHE A 61 -4.72 -14.58 -7.74
CA PHE A 61 -5.00 -15.47 -6.63
C PHE A 61 -5.77 -16.72 -7.09
N SER A 62 -6.70 -16.58 -8.03
CA SER A 62 -7.43 -17.73 -8.62
C SER A 62 -6.49 -18.69 -9.33
N VAL A 63 -5.51 -18.17 -10.09
CA VAL A 63 -4.48 -18.94 -10.79
C VAL A 63 -3.59 -19.68 -9.77
N PHE A 64 -3.13 -18.99 -8.74
CA PHE A 64 -2.37 -19.60 -7.64
C PHE A 64 -3.13 -20.75 -6.98
N ILE A 65 -4.39 -20.52 -6.55
CA ILE A 65 -5.20 -21.54 -5.89
C ILE A 65 -5.49 -22.73 -6.83
N ARG A 66 -5.74 -22.49 -8.10
CA ARG A 66 -5.95 -23.54 -9.10
C ARG A 66 -4.69 -24.39 -9.27
N ASN A 67 -3.52 -23.79 -9.30
CA ASN A 67 -2.24 -24.52 -9.35
C ASN A 67 -2.00 -25.33 -8.08
N ARG A 68 -2.24 -24.75 -6.91
CA ARG A 68 -2.02 -25.42 -5.62
C ARG A 68 -3.02 -26.53 -5.34
N PHE A 69 -4.27 -26.37 -5.78
CA PHE A 69 -5.38 -27.30 -5.59
C PHE A 69 -6.11 -27.60 -6.92
N PRO A 70 -5.50 -28.41 -7.81
CA PRO A 70 -6.03 -28.61 -9.18
C PRO A 70 -7.46 -29.17 -9.23
N LYS A 71 -7.86 -29.95 -8.21
CA LYS A 71 -9.19 -30.58 -8.09
C LYS A 71 -10.22 -29.69 -7.38
N ALA A 72 -9.90 -28.43 -7.07
CA ALA A 72 -10.82 -27.53 -6.40
C ALA A 72 -11.98 -27.10 -7.32
N ARG A 73 -13.19 -26.95 -6.75
CA ARG A 73 -14.36 -26.44 -7.50
C ARG A 73 -14.17 -24.97 -7.83
N CYS A 74 -14.48 -24.57 -9.06
CA CYS A 74 -14.38 -23.19 -9.54
C CYS A 74 -15.10 -22.19 -8.61
N SER A 75 -16.30 -22.53 -8.16
CA SER A 75 -17.08 -21.65 -7.26
C SER A 75 -16.37 -21.31 -5.94
N ARG A 76 -15.60 -22.25 -5.38
CA ARG A 76 -14.80 -21.98 -4.17
C ARG A 76 -13.59 -21.11 -4.51
N ILE A 77 -12.94 -21.36 -5.65
CA ILE A 77 -11.82 -20.55 -6.10
C ILE A 77 -12.29 -19.11 -6.25
N VAL A 78 -13.42 -18.87 -6.94
CA VAL A 78 -13.99 -17.53 -7.12
C VAL A 78 -14.29 -16.86 -5.79
N LEU A 79 -14.94 -17.56 -4.85
CA LEU A 79 -15.25 -17.00 -3.52
C LEU A 79 -13.98 -16.48 -2.81
N PHE A 80 -12.95 -17.32 -2.72
CA PHE A 80 -11.70 -16.94 -2.04
C PHE A 80 -10.91 -15.88 -2.81
N SER A 81 -11.01 -15.86 -4.14
CA SER A 81 -10.39 -14.83 -4.98
C SER A 81 -11.04 -13.46 -4.78
N VAL A 82 -12.37 -13.41 -4.61
CA VAL A 82 -13.10 -12.18 -4.27
C VAL A 82 -12.69 -11.69 -2.87
N ILE A 83 -12.57 -12.59 -1.89
CA ILE A 83 -12.11 -12.21 -0.55
C ILE A 83 -10.66 -11.68 -0.61
N TYR A 84 -9.77 -12.29 -1.42
CA TYR A 84 -8.41 -11.78 -1.59
C TYR A 84 -8.38 -10.40 -2.25
N ALA A 85 -9.23 -10.16 -3.25
CA ALA A 85 -9.31 -8.89 -3.95
C ALA A 85 -9.93 -7.75 -3.11
N LEU A 86 -10.86 -8.09 -2.20
CA LEU A 86 -11.66 -7.14 -1.43
C LEU A 86 -11.48 -7.35 0.08
N ASN A 87 -10.23 -7.53 0.52
CA ASN A 87 -9.90 -7.64 1.95
C ASN A 87 -9.61 -6.26 2.57
N GLY A 88 -9.43 -6.23 3.89
CA GLY A 88 -9.18 -5.00 4.63
C GLY A 88 -7.91 -4.26 4.22
N PHE A 89 -6.84 -4.97 3.82
CA PHE A 89 -5.62 -4.35 3.33
C PHE A 89 -5.87 -3.57 2.03
N VAL A 90 -6.56 -4.21 1.07
CA VAL A 90 -6.91 -3.57 -0.20
C VAL A 90 -7.85 -2.38 0.05
N ALA A 91 -8.89 -2.56 0.87
CA ALA A 91 -9.83 -1.48 1.19
C ALA A 91 -9.17 -0.27 1.86
N GLY A 92 -8.18 -0.48 2.73
CA GLY A 92 -7.45 0.61 3.40
C GLY A 92 -6.37 1.26 2.56
N TYR A 93 -5.72 0.50 1.67
CA TYR A 93 -4.50 0.93 1.00
C TYR A 93 -4.56 0.94 -0.54
N MET A 94 -5.73 0.73 -1.17
CA MET A 94 -5.88 0.72 -2.63
C MET A 94 -5.49 2.05 -3.30
N TRP A 95 -5.52 3.16 -2.56
CA TRP A 95 -5.08 4.46 -3.02
C TRP A 95 -3.55 4.54 -3.23
N ASN A 96 -2.76 3.66 -2.57
CA ASN A 96 -1.36 3.42 -2.90
C ASN A 96 -1.27 2.53 -4.15
N ILE A 97 -1.57 3.11 -5.30
CA ILE A 97 -1.73 2.40 -6.57
C ILE A 97 -0.50 1.56 -6.94
N MET A 98 0.70 2.00 -6.53
CA MET A 98 1.97 1.30 -6.75
C MET A 98 2.13 0.04 -5.89
N TRP A 99 1.48 -0.03 -4.72
CA TRP A 99 1.51 -1.24 -3.90
C TRP A 99 0.60 -2.32 -4.45
N MET A 100 -0.48 -1.92 -5.14
CA MET A 100 -1.42 -2.86 -5.75
C MET A 100 -0.75 -3.76 -6.78
N ASP A 101 0.29 -3.29 -7.48
CA ASP A 101 1.08 -4.12 -8.38
C ASP A 101 1.79 -5.26 -7.64
N GLY A 102 2.35 -4.97 -6.46
CA GLY A 102 2.95 -6.00 -5.61
C GLY A 102 1.92 -7.02 -5.11
N ILE A 103 0.76 -6.55 -4.62
CA ILE A 103 -0.33 -7.42 -4.14
C ILE A 103 -0.86 -8.31 -5.26
N MET A 104 -1.01 -7.76 -6.46
CA MET A 104 -1.44 -8.46 -7.67
C MET A 104 -0.46 -9.57 -8.09
N LEU A 105 0.86 -9.32 -8.01
CA LEU A 105 1.90 -10.26 -8.44
C LEU A 105 2.29 -11.28 -7.38
N PHE A 106 2.10 -10.98 -6.10
CA PHE A 106 2.50 -11.84 -4.99
C PHE A 106 1.95 -13.29 -5.07
N PRO A 107 0.68 -13.55 -5.38
CA PRO A 107 0.19 -14.93 -5.55
C PRO A 107 0.91 -15.70 -6.65
N LEU A 108 1.34 -15.04 -7.73
CA LEU A 108 2.11 -15.67 -8.81
C LEU A 108 3.53 -16.01 -8.36
N VAL A 109 4.16 -15.16 -7.54
CA VAL A 109 5.47 -15.45 -6.94
C VAL A 109 5.40 -16.72 -6.09
N ILE A 110 4.39 -16.81 -5.21
CA ILE A 110 4.20 -18.00 -4.36
C ILE A 110 3.83 -19.23 -5.21
N MET A 111 3.09 -19.07 -6.30
CA MET A 111 2.85 -20.15 -7.27
C MET A 111 4.16 -20.63 -7.91
N GLY A 112 5.02 -19.71 -8.34
CA GLY A 112 6.35 -20.05 -8.88
C GLY A 112 7.21 -20.78 -7.85
N LEU A 113 7.20 -20.33 -6.59
CA LEU A 113 7.85 -21.02 -5.47
C LEU A 113 7.28 -22.42 -5.23
N ASP A 114 5.95 -22.59 -5.23
CA ASP A 114 5.29 -23.90 -5.11
C ASP A 114 5.74 -24.86 -6.23
N ILE A 115 5.81 -24.37 -7.48
CA ILE A 115 6.27 -25.17 -8.62
C ILE A 115 7.72 -25.60 -8.41
N LEU A 116 8.60 -24.68 -8.02
CA LEU A 116 10.00 -24.96 -7.73
C LEU A 116 10.16 -26.00 -6.61
N MET A 117 9.32 -25.93 -5.56
CA MET A 117 9.39 -26.83 -4.41
C MET A 117 8.88 -28.25 -4.72
N ARG A 118 7.88 -28.41 -5.60
CA ARG A 118 7.25 -29.70 -5.87
C ARG A 118 8.05 -30.57 -6.83
N GLU A 119 8.72 -29.99 -7.84
CA GLU A 119 9.37 -30.72 -8.92
C GLU A 119 10.79 -31.17 -8.57
N GLU A 120 11.22 -32.33 -9.06
CA GLU A 120 12.63 -32.79 -8.96
C GLU A 120 13.54 -31.98 -9.89
N ASN A 121 13.05 -31.64 -11.10
CA ASN A 121 13.65 -30.66 -12.02
C ASN A 121 12.87 -29.35 -11.93
N PRO A 122 13.27 -28.44 -11.03
CA PRO A 122 12.47 -27.26 -10.73
C PRO A 122 12.46 -26.31 -11.93
N LYS A 123 11.25 -25.91 -12.34
CA LYS A 123 11.05 -24.81 -13.30
C LYS A 123 11.27 -23.49 -12.58
N TRP A 124 12.51 -23.24 -12.16
CA TRP A 124 12.95 -22.09 -11.37
C TRP A 124 12.66 -20.75 -12.05
N TYR A 125 12.59 -20.72 -13.38
CA TYR A 125 12.38 -19.52 -14.18
C TYR A 125 11.00 -18.86 -13.92
N TRP A 126 9.96 -19.61 -13.58
CA TRP A 126 8.67 -19.01 -13.21
C TRP A 126 8.77 -18.21 -11.91
N TYR A 127 9.44 -18.76 -10.91
CA TYR A 127 9.68 -18.05 -9.66
C TYR A 127 10.51 -16.79 -9.89
N THR A 128 11.62 -16.92 -10.62
CA THR A 128 12.49 -15.78 -10.96
C THR A 128 11.75 -14.70 -11.73
N LEU A 129 10.98 -15.07 -12.74
CA LEU A 129 10.22 -14.14 -13.57
C LEU A 129 9.20 -13.36 -12.73
N PHE A 130 8.36 -14.05 -11.97
CA PHE A 130 7.33 -13.38 -11.17
C PHE A 130 7.93 -12.53 -10.04
N LEU A 131 9.01 -12.98 -9.43
CA LEU A 131 9.71 -12.19 -8.41
C LEU A 131 10.36 -10.94 -9.02
N ALA A 132 11.00 -11.05 -10.17
CA ALA A 132 11.56 -9.89 -10.87
C ALA A 132 10.47 -8.90 -11.27
N MET A 133 9.35 -9.38 -11.84
CA MET A 133 8.19 -8.53 -12.15
C MET A 133 7.66 -7.81 -10.90
N LEU A 134 7.55 -8.51 -9.77
CA LEU A 134 7.08 -7.92 -8.52
C LEU A 134 8.04 -6.83 -8.03
N ILE A 135 9.35 -7.08 -8.02
CA ILE A 135 10.36 -6.12 -7.58
C ILE A 135 10.39 -4.91 -8.52
N ILE A 136 10.35 -5.09 -9.84
CA ILE A 136 10.34 -4.00 -10.81
C ILE A 136 9.11 -3.11 -10.59
N ASN A 137 7.92 -3.69 -10.45
CA ASN A 137 6.68 -2.92 -10.36
C ASN A 137 6.43 -2.32 -8.97
N SER A 138 7.00 -2.91 -7.90
CA SER A 138 6.83 -2.42 -6.54
C SER A 138 7.96 -2.97 -5.66
N TYR A 139 9.13 -2.33 -5.70
CA TYR A 139 10.30 -2.82 -4.97
C TYR A 139 10.09 -2.85 -3.46
N PHE A 140 9.28 -1.93 -2.90
CA PHE A 140 8.96 -1.92 -1.48
C PHE A 140 8.15 -3.17 -1.06
N ILE A 141 7.07 -3.51 -1.80
CA ILE A 141 6.34 -4.76 -1.58
C ILE A 141 7.21 -5.96 -1.95
N GLY A 142 8.12 -5.81 -2.91
CA GLY A 142 9.14 -6.80 -3.26
C GLY A 142 10.05 -7.14 -2.09
N TYR A 143 10.56 -6.13 -1.39
CA TYR A 143 11.37 -6.30 -0.18
C TYR A 143 10.61 -7.09 0.91
N ILE A 144 9.39 -6.65 1.25
CA ILE A 144 8.51 -7.33 2.21
C ILE A 144 8.27 -8.79 1.79
N SER A 145 8.02 -9.02 0.50
CA SER A 145 7.78 -10.35 -0.06
C SER A 145 9.02 -11.24 0.03
N CYS A 146 10.23 -10.71 -0.17
CA CYS A 146 11.47 -11.48 -0.04
C CYS A 146 11.69 -11.96 1.39
N ILE A 147 11.44 -11.13 2.42
CA ILE A 147 11.50 -11.56 3.83
C ILE A 147 10.49 -12.68 4.06
N PHE A 148 9.25 -12.50 3.59
CA PHE A 148 8.22 -13.53 3.74
C PHE A 148 8.61 -14.84 3.05
N ILE A 149 9.10 -14.80 1.81
CA ILE A 149 9.52 -15.99 1.06
C ILE A 149 10.63 -16.74 1.77
N PHE A 150 11.60 -16.02 2.34
CA PHE A 150 12.65 -16.62 3.14
C PHE A 150 12.09 -17.39 4.33
N LEU A 151 11.18 -16.77 5.10
CA LEU A 151 10.54 -17.43 6.24
C LEU A 151 9.58 -18.55 5.80
N TYR A 152 8.82 -18.33 4.73
CA TYR A 152 7.85 -19.28 4.20
C TYR A 152 8.50 -20.56 3.65
N PHE A 153 9.76 -20.46 3.16
CA PHE A 153 10.55 -21.62 2.74
C PHE A 153 10.61 -22.71 3.81
N PHE A 154 10.73 -22.35 5.08
CA PHE A 154 10.81 -23.30 6.19
C PHE A 154 9.48 -24.02 6.49
N THR A 155 8.38 -23.59 5.87
CA THR A 155 7.09 -24.28 6.03
C THR A 155 6.94 -25.51 5.14
N TYR A 156 7.79 -25.67 4.13
CA TYR A 156 7.76 -26.82 3.22
C TYR A 156 8.33 -28.11 3.84
N ASP A 157 7.93 -29.26 3.27
CA ASP A 157 8.51 -30.57 3.61
C ASP A 157 9.75 -30.85 2.75
N PHE A 158 10.79 -31.37 3.39
CA PHE A 158 12.02 -31.80 2.71
C PHE A 158 12.22 -33.30 2.90
N LYS A 159 12.63 -34.02 1.83
CA LYS A 159 12.89 -35.47 1.87
C LYS A 159 14.08 -35.79 2.78
N ASN A 160 15.12 -34.98 2.74
CA ASN A 160 16.35 -35.11 3.52
C ASN A 160 17.13 -33.77 3.51
N PHE A 161 18.21 -33.68 4.28
CA PHE A 161 19.06 -32.50 4.39
C PHE A 161 19.68 -32.10 3.03
N LYS A 162 20.09 -33.05 2.19
CA LYS A 162 20.61 -32.75 0.84
C LYS A 162 19.55 -32.08 -0.04
N SER A 163 18.30 -32.54 0.05
CA SER A 163 17.16 -31.91 -0.65
C SER A 163 16.89 -30.50 -0.12
N PHE A 164 16.98 -30.28 1.20
CA PHE A 164 16.86 -28.96 1.82
C PHE A 164 17.92 -28.00 1.25
N ILE A 165 19.20 -28.35 1.34
CA ILE A 165 20.30 -27.50 0.84
C ILE A 165 20.15 -27.21 -0.66
N ARG A 166 19.85 -28.23 -1.48
CA ARG A 166 19.65 -28.03 -2.92
C ARG A 166 18.53 -27.02 -3.20
N LYS A 167 17.37 -27.16 -2.53
CA LYS A 167 16.22 -26.27 -2.73
C LYS A 167 16.53 -24.87 -2.21
N PHE A 168 17.19 -24.75 -1.06
CA PHE A 168 17.63 -23.48 -0.51
C PHE A 168 18.54 -22.71 -1.46
N LEU A 169 19.58 -23.37 -1.99
CA LEU A 169 20.48 -22.78 -2.98
C LEU A 169 19.75 -22.41 -4.28
N THR A 170 18.85 -23.25 -4.76
CA THR A 170 18.09 -22.96 -5.99
C THR A 170 17.21 -21.71 -5.79
N ILE A 171 16.50 -21.58 -4.67
CA ILE A 171 15.70 -20.38 -4.38
C ILE A 171 16.60 -19.16 -4.22
N GLY A 172 17.71 -19.29 -3.48
CA GLY A 172 18.66 -18.20 -3.28
C GLY A 172 19.22 -17.66 -4.61
N LEU A 173 19.71 -18.55 -5.47
CA LEU A 173 20.23 -18.16 -6.79
C LEU A 173 19.13 -17.59 -7.70
N SER A 174 17.93 -18.17 -7.67
CA SER A 174 16.78 -17.64 -8.44
C SER A 174 16.34 -16.27 -7.96
N SER A 175 16.39 -16.02 -6.64
CA SER A 175 16.10 -14.71 -6.05
C SER A 175 17.17 -13.68 -6.41
N LEU A 176 18.46 -14.06 -6.33
CA LEU A 176 19.56 -13.19 -6.74
C LEU A 176 19.46 -12.82 -8.24
N LEU A 177 19.09 -13.78 -9.08
CA LEU A 177 18.87 -13.49 -10.49
C LEU A 177 17.67 -12.54 -10.69
N ALA A 178 16.59 -12.70 -9.95
CA ALA A 178 15.45 -11.79 -10.00
C ALA A 178 15.84 -10.36 -9.58
N VAL A 179 16.62 -10.21 -8.50
CA VAL A 179 17.17 -8.93 -8.05
C VAL A 179 18.10 -8.34 -9.12
N GLY A 180 18.97 -9.17 -9.73
CA GLY A 180 19.86 -8.73 -10.82
C GLY A 180 19.10 -8.23 -12.05
N ILE A 181 18.01 -8.89 -12.46
CA ILE A 181 17.13 -8.41 -13.53
C ILE A 181 16.47 -7.06 -13.14
N SER A 182 16.15 -6.89 -11.87
CA SER A 182 15.49 -5.68 -11.34
C SER A 182 16.48 -4.54 -11.03
N ALA A 183 17.79 -4.74 -11.22
CA ALA A 183 18.84 -3.78 -10.85
C ALA A 183 18.68 -2.42 -11.54
N VAL A 184 18.14 -2.39 -12.75
CA VAL A 184 17.84 -1.16 -13.50
C VAL A 184 16.90 -0.21 -12.73
N ILE A 185 16.00 -0.75 -11.92
CA ILE A 185 15.11 0.02 -11.05
C ILE A 185 15.70 0.17 -9.65
N LEU A 186 16.26 -0.91 -9.10
CA LEU A 186 16.73 -0.94 -7.71
C LEU A 186 17.92 -0.03 -7.44
N LEU A 187 18.93 -0.02 -8.32
CA LEU A 187 20.16 0.73 -8.07
C LEU A 187 19.94 2.25 -8.01
N PRO A 188 19.22 2.87 -8.98
CA PRO A 188 18.92 4.30 -8.88
C PRO A 188 17.99 4.62 -7.70
N SER A 189 17.00 3.76 -7.43
CA SER A 189 16.10 3.96 -6.28
C SER A 189 16.86 3.90 -4.95
N PHE A 190 17.82 3.00 -4.83
CA PHE A 190 18.67 2.90 -3.65
C PHE A 190 19.55 4.16 -3.48
N GLY A 191 20.12 4.69 -4.59
CA GLY A 191 20.82 5.97 -4.58
C GLY A 191 19.93 7.11 -4.08
N GLY A 192 18.72 7.25 -4.63
CA GLY A 192 17.77 8.28 -4.21
C GLY A 192 17.33 8.16 -2.74
N LEU A 193 17.23 6.92 -2.21
CA LEU A 193 16.89 6.70 -0.80
C LEU A 193 18.01 7.12 0.16
N GLN A 194 19.27 7.08 -0.26
CA GLN A 194 20.40 7.50 0.59
C GLN A 194 20.38 9.00 0.93
N ASP A 195 19.78 9.81 0.06
CA ASP A 195 19.65 11.26 0.26
C ASP A 195 18.43 11.63 1.14
N THR A 196 17.60 10.64 1.53
CA THR A 196 16.43 10.85 2.38
C THR A 196 16.75 10.67 3.86
N SER A 197 15.84 11.14 4.74
CA SER A 197 15.93 10.93 6.20
C SER A 197 15.95 9.46 6.62
N ILE A 198 15.43 8.56 5.77
CA ILE A 198 15.38 7.11 6.01
C ILE A 198 16.78 6.52 6.21
N SER A 199 17.79 7.05 5.53
CA SER A 199 19.16 6.55 5.60
C SER A 199 19.83 6.74 6.97
N SER A 200 19.31 7.64 7.80
CA SER A 200 19.85 7.96 9.14
C SER A 200 19.13 7.24 10.28
N GLU A 201 18.06 6.49 10.00
CA GLU A 201 17.30 5.79 11.04
C GLU A 201 18.08 4.57 11.57
N THR A 202 18.03 4.38 12.88
CA THR A 202 18.67 3.27 13.59
C THR A 202 17.63 2.30 14.11
N LEU A 203 18.06 1.05 14.39
CA LEU A 203 17.15 0.04 14.95
C LEU A 203 16.50 0.58 16.24
N PRO A 204 15.16 0.59 16.32
CA PRO A 204 14.46 1.12 17.49
C PRO A 204 14.69 0.26 18.74
N ALA A 205 14.40 0.83 19.90
CA ALA A 205 14.45 0.14 21.18
C ALA A 205 13.54 -1.11 21.19
N MET A 206 13.84 -2.08 22.07
CA MET A 206 13.06 -3.31 22.26
C MET A 206 11.73 -3.01 22.95
N GLU A 207 10.84 -2.30 22.25
CA GLU A 207 9.58 -1.79 22.75
C GLU A 207 8.41 -2.22 21.85
N PHE A 208 7.20 -2.00 22.36
CA PHE A 208 5.96 -2.18 21.63
C PHE A 208 5.37 -0.81 21.26
N TYR A 209 4.62 -0.73 20.15
CA TYR A 209 3.94 0.51 19.75
C TYR A 209 2.81 0.93 20.70
N GLY A 210 2.31 0.03 21.54
CA GLY A 210 1.24 0.30 22.50
C GLY A 210 0.32 -0.90 22.72
N ASN A 211 -0.99 -0.66 22.79
CA ASN A 211 -1.95 -1.71 23.06
C ASN A 211 -2.05 -2.70 21.89
N TYR A 212 -1.82 -3.98 22.16
CA TYR A 212 -1.97 -5.07 21.19
C TYR A 212 -3.38 -5.16 20.61
N VAL A 213 -4.42 -4.81 21.38
CA VAL A 213 -5.81 -4.83 20.91
C VAL A 213 -6.00 -3.92 19.71
N ASP A 214 -5.35 -2.76 19.69
CA ASP A 214 -5.46 -1.81 18.58
C ASP A 214 -4.90 -2.38 17.28
N SER A 215 -3.81 -3.16 17.34
CA SER A 215 -3.24 -3.81 16.17
C SER A 215 -4.21 -4.80 15.50
N PHE A 216 -5.12 -5.41 16.27
CA PHE A 216 -6.01 -6.47 15.80
C PHE A 216 -7.47 -6.05 15.59
N LYS A 217 -7.91 -4.88 16.04
CA LYS A 217 -9.32 -4.50 16.00
C LYS A 217 -9.95 -4.54 14.60
N ASN A 218 -9.16 -4.29 13.57
CA ASN A 218 -9.61 -4.33 12.18
C ASN A 218 -9.84 -5.74 11.61
N ILE A 219 -9.77 -6.78 12.43
CA ILE A 219 -10.18 -8.13 12.06
C ILE A 219 -11.70 -8.33 12.17
N MET A 220 -12.40 -7.46 12.94
CA MET A 220 -13.82 -7.54 13.19
C MET A 220 -14.64 -6.86 12.10
N VAL A 221 -15.86 -7.36 11.91
CA VAL A 221 -16.88 -6.70 11.06
C VAL A 221 -17.26 -5.35 11.67
N ALA A 222 -17.61 -4.38 10.85
CA ALA A 222 -17.97 -3.01 11.22
C ALA A 222 -16.85 -2.16 11.84
N VAL A 223 -15.62 -2.67 11.90
CA VAL A 223 -14.43 -1.84 12.15
C VAL A 223 -13.89 -1.38 10.81
N HIS A 224 -13.82 -0.07 10.62
CA HIS A 224 -13.37 0.51 9.35
C HIS A 224 -11.88 0.26 9.08
N PRO A 225 -11.49 0.03 7.82
CA PRO A 225 -10.09 -0.08 7.45
C PRO A 225 -9.37 1.26 7.68
N VAL A 226 -8.06 1.17 7.94
CA VAL A 226 -7.19 2.34 8.13
C VAL A 226 -6.60 2.75 6.79
N GLY A 227 -6.69 4.04 6.49
CA GLY A 227 -5.94 4.64 5.39
C GLY A 227 -4.63 5.25 5.91
N ILE A 228 -4.63 6.56 6.18
CA ILE A 228 -3.53 7.27 6.84
C ILE A 228 -3.87 7.42 8.32
N ASP A 229 -2.93 7.02 9.19
CA ASP A 229 -3.10 7.12 10.65
C ASP A 229 -1.72 7.23 11.31
N PHE A 230 -1.45 8.39 11.89
CA PHE A 230 -0.18 8.69 12.55
C PHE A 230 -0.18 8.29 14.04
N ASP A 231 -1.36 8.10 14.62
CA ASP A 231 -1.54 7.96 16.06
C ASP A 231 -1.72 6.49 16.50
N SER A 232 -1.97 5.59 15.56
CA SER A 232 -2.27 4.20 15.89
C SER A 232 -1.40 3.20 15.12
N ASN A 233 -1.26 2.00 15.72
CA ASN A 233 -0.58 0.85 15.12
C ASN A 233 -1.58 -0.21 14.62
N ARG A 234 -2.61 0.21 13.89
CA ARG A 234 -3.68 -0.67 13.40
C ARG A 234 -3.21 -1.46 12.17
N ALA A 235 -3.56 -2.74 12.10
CA ALA A 235 -3.32 -3.57 10.93
C ALA A 235 -4.63 -3.86 10.19
N ASN A 236 -4.65 -3.65 8.88
CA ASN A 236 -5.81 -3.96 8.03
C ASN A 236 -5.90 -5.48 7.80
N LEU A 237 -6.52 -6.19 8.74
CA LEU A 237 -6.57 -7.67 8.78
C LEU A 237 -7.93 -8.26 8.40
N PHE A 238 -8.91 -7.46 7.99
CA PHE A 238 -10.22 -7.99 7.63
C PHE A 238 -10.14 -8.91 6.41
N MET A 239 -10.62 -10.15 6.57
CA MET A 239 -10.66 -11.18 5.52
C MET A 239 -11.92 -12.03 5.59
N THR A 240 -12.99 -11.53 6.22
CA THR A 240 -14.25 -12.18 6.58
C THR A 240 -14.16 -13.17 7.76
N THR A 241 -15.20 -13.19 8.56
CA THR A 241 -15.33 -14.10 9.72
C THR A 241 -15.31 -15.57 9.29
N PHE A 242 -15.79 -15.87 8.07
CA PHE A 242 -15.73 -17.22 7.50
C PHE A 242 -14.28 -17.71 7.32
N VAL A 243 -13.39 -16.86 6.78
CA VAL A 243 -11.97 -17.21 6.58
C VAL A 243 -11.28 -17.40 7.93
N LEU A 244 -11.58 -16.55 8.92
CA LEU A 244 -11.04 -16.71 10.27
C LEU A 244 -11.45 -18.05 10.90
N LEU A 245 -12.74 -18.40 10.83
CA LEU A 245 -13.23 -19.69 11.34
C LEU A 245 -12.51 -20.86 10.68
N MET A 246 -12.39 -20.85 9.34
CA MET A 246 -11.72 -21.94 8.62
C MET A 246 -10.20 -21.93 8.81
N GLY A 247 -9.58 -20.76 8.90
CA GLY A 247 -8.14 -20.59 9.15
C GLY A 247 -7.73 -21.11 10.54
N ILE A 248 -8.49 -20.79 11.58
CA ILE A 248 -8.26 -21.35 12.93
C ILE A 248 -8.60 -22.84 12.97
N THR A 249 -9.64 -23.29 12.23
CA THR A 249 -9.94 -24.73 12.09
C THR A 249 -8.76 -25.50 11.48
N TYR A 250 -7.89 -24.88 10.68
CA TYR A 250 -6.66 -25.50 10.17
C TYR A 250 -5.80 -26.05 11.32
N PHE A 251 -5.68 -25.34 12.42
CA PHE A 251 -4.88 -25.73 13.58
C PHE A 251 -5.57 -26.78 14.47
N THR A 252 -6.89 -26.76 14.55
CA THR A 252 -7.67 -27.66 15.42
C THR A 252 -8.05 -28.98 14.72
N THR A 253 -8.04 -29.05 13.39
CA THR A 253 -8.45 -30.25 12.65
C THR A 253 -7.36 -31.33 12.63
N GLY A 254 -7.75 -32.61 12.77
CA GLY A 254 -6.86 -33.75 12.59
C GLY A 254 -6.45 -34.02 11.12
N SER A 255 -7.05 -33.33 10.16
CA SER A 255 -6.82 -33.58 8.72
C SER A 255 -5.54 -32.93 8.16
N VAL A 256 -4.90 -32.05 8.91
CA VAL A 256 -3.62 -31.42 8.57
C VAL A 256 -2.52 -32.05 9.43
N LYS A 257 -1.38 -32.36 8.82
CA LYS A 257 -0.21 -32.92 9.53
C LYS A 257 0.27 -31.96 10.61
N VAL A 258 0.62 -32.47 11.78
CA VAL A 258 1.08 -31.65 12.91
C VAL A 258 2.29 -30.80 12.55
N GLY A 259 3.26 -31.34 11.81
CA GLY A 259 4.44 -30.58 11.38
C GLY A 259 4.09 -29.35 10.52
N HIS A 260 3.09 -29.45 9.62
CA HIS A 260 2.61 -28.29 8.86
C HIS A 260 1.96 -27.24 9.75
N LYS A 261 1.14 -27.68 10.73
CA LYS A 261 0.51 -26.75 11.69
C LYS A 261 1.56 -25.99 12.50
N ILE A 262 2.59 -26.69 13.00
CA ILE A 262 3.64 -26.08 13.80
C ILE A 262 4.40 -25.04 12.96
N ARG A 263 4.90 -25.42 11.79
CA ARG A 263 5.69 -24.51 10.94
C ARG A 263 4.89 -23.29 10.49
N ASN A 264 3.68 -23.49 10.01
CA ASN A 264 2.79 -22.39 9.63
C ASN A 264 2.36 -21.57 10.85
N GLY A 265 2.16 -22.20 12.01
CA GLY A 265 1.84 -21.52 13.26
C GLY A 265 2.98 -20.63 13.74
N ILE A 266 4.23 -21.12 13.67
CA ILE A 266 5.43 -20.33 14.02
C ILE A 266 5.53 -19.11 13.09
N LEU A 267 5.40 -19.30 11.78
CA LEU A 267 5.46 -18.18 10.84
C LEU A 267 4.36 -17.16 11.11
N LEU A 268 3.13 -17.63 11.30
CA LEU A 268 2.00 -16.74 11.63
C LEU A 268 2.24 -16.00 12.96
N ALA A 269 2.76 -16.68 13.98
CA ALA A 269 3.09 -16.08 15.27
C ALA A 269 4.17 -15.00 15.15
N ILE A 270 5.23 -15.24 14.35
CA ILE A 270 6.27 -14.23 14.07
C ILE A 270 5.63 -13.00 13.44
N MET A 271 4.77 -13.18 12.42
CA MET A 271 4.13 -12.06 11.72
C MET A 271 3.16 -11.29 12.61
N LEU A 272 2.34 -11.99 13.42
CA LEU A 272 1.42 -11.36 14.36
C LEU A 272 2.18 -10.60 15.47
N PHE A 273 3.28 -11.16 15.98
CA PHE A 273 4.15 -10.48 16.94
C PHE A 273 4.80 -9.24 16.35
N SER A 274 5.20 -9.30 15.07
CA SER A 274 5.80 -8.17 14.35
C SER A 274 4.86 -6.98 14.15
N LEU A 275 3.53 -7.17 14.26
CA LEU A 275 2.58 -6.06 14.11
C LEU A 275 2.78 -4.97 15.17
N ASN A 276 3.20 -5.33 16.38
CA ASN A 276 3.29 -4.39 17.49
C ASN A 276 4.71 -4.26 18.09
N PHE A 277 5.62 -5.18 17.81
CA PHE A 277 6.99 -5.14 18.29
C PHE A 277 7.88 -4.31 17.37
N LYS A 278 8.32 -3.12 17.83
CA LYS A 278 9.03 -2.11 17.03
C LYS A 278 10.20 -2.65 16.21
N PRO A 279 11.17 -3.43 16.77
CA PRO A 279 12.32 -3.89 15.97
C PRO A 279 11.94 -4.80 14.80
N LEU A 280 10.99 -5.71 14.97
CA LEU A 280 10.54 -6.57 13.87
C LEU A 280 9.70 -5.79 12.87
N ASN A 281 8.83 -4.89 13.35
CA ASN A 281 8.05 -4.01 12.50
C ASN A 281 8.95 -3.14 11.61
N PHE A 282 10.02 -2.56 12.18
CA PHE A 282 11.06 -1.80 11.48
C PHE A 282 11.71 -2.61 10.34
N ILE A 283 12.06 -3.89 10.60
CA ILE A 283 12.59 -4.77 9.57
C ILE A 283 11.58 -4.96 8.42
N TRP A 284 10.30 -5.20 8.74
CA TRP A 284 9.27 -5.35 7.71
C TRP A 284 9.03 -4.07 6.89
N HIS A 285 9.31 -2.90 7.45
CA HIS A 285 9.12 -1.60 6.79
C HIS A 285 10.34 -1.09 6.01
N GLY A 286 11.33 -1.93 5.72
CA GLY A 286 12.50 -1.54 4.94
C GLY A 286 13.58 -0.85 5.75
N MET A 287 13.73 -1.23 7.01
CA MET A 287 14.68 -0.66 7.98
C MET A 287 14.37 0.82 8.31
N HIS A 288 13.08 1.17 8.38
CA HIS A 288 12.63 2.46 8.88
C HIS A 288 11.35 2.33 9.72
N GLU A 289 11.09 3.32 10.55
CA GLU A 289 9.85 3.35 11.33
C GLU A 289 8.63 3.57 10.45
N GLN A 290 7.54 2.88 10.79
CA GLN A 290 6.28 3.11 10.09
C GLN A 290 5.72 4.50 10.44
N THR A 291 5.45 5.30 9.42
CA THR A 291 4.89 6.65 9.60
C THR A 291 3.61 6.76 8.77
N GLY A 292 2.50 7.09 9.41
CA GLY A 292 1.21 7.37 8.77
C GLY A 292 0.51 6.20 8.08
N ILE A 293 1.20 5.11 7.75
CA ILE A 293 0.62 3.93 7.09
C ILE A 293 1.12 2.68 7.82
N PRO A 294 0.39 2.23 8.85
CA PRO A 294 0.86 1.16 9.72
C PRO A 294 0.75 -0.23 9.07
N ASN A 295 1.63 -1.14 9.50
CA ASN A 295 1.55 -2.58 9.23
C ASN A 295 1.39 -2.96 7.75
N ARG A 296 2.23 -2.39 6.88
CA ARG A 296 2.19 -2.57 5.42
C ARG A 296 2.37 -4.03 4.95
N PHE A 297 2.82 -4.92 5.81
CA PHE A 297 2.98 -6.36 5.53
C PHE A 297 1.76 -7.21 5.90
N SER A 298 0.67 -6.61 6.42
CA SER A 298 -0.52 -7.35 6.89
C SER A 298 -1.23 -8.16 5.80
N PHE A 299 -1.06 -7.82 4.51
CA PHE A 299 -1.58 -8.62 3.39
C PHE A 299 -1.01 -10.05 3.35
N LEU A 300 0.20 -10.27 3.86
CA LEU A 300 0.82 -11.59 3.95
C LEU A 300 0.10 -12.49 4.96
N ILE A 301 -0.32 -11.92 6.09
CA ILE A 301 -1.13 -12.61 7.11
C ILE A 301 -2.47 -13.04 6.50
N ILE A 302 -3.12 -12.12 5.78
CA ILE A 302 -4.37 -12.40 5.06
C ILE A 302 -4.17 -13.53 4.05
N PHE A 303 -3.12 -13.45 3.22
CA PHE A 303 -2.79 -14.48 2.23
C PHE A 303 -2.58 -15.86 2.87
N MET A 304 -1.84 -15.93 3.99
CA MET A 304 -1.62 -17.18 4.73
C MET A 304 -2.94 -17.76 5.25
N LEU A 305 -3.75 -16.96 5.93
CA LEU A 305 -5.01 -17.41 6.50
C LEU A 305 -6.02 -17.82 5.42
N LEU A 306 -6.09 -17.09 4.30
CA LEU A 306 -6.88 -17.48 3.14
C LEU A 306 -6.45 -18.85 2.57
N THR A 307 -5.15 -19.07 2.43
CA THR A 307 -4.62 -20.34 1.91
C THR A 307 -4.92 -21.51 2.86
N MET A 308 -4.73 -21.31 4.17
CA MET A 308 -5.06 -22.30 5.20
C MET A 308 -6.57 -22.60 5.24
N ALA A 309 -7.40 -21.57 5.20
CA ALA A 309 -8.86 -21.70 5.16
C ALA A 309 -9.32 -22.45 3.90
N PHE A 310 -8.73 -22.12 2.74
CA PHE A 310 -9.02 -22.83 1.49
C PHE A 310 -8.65 -24.30 1.58
N GLU A 311 -7.49 -24.65 2.15
CA GLU A 311 -7.07 -26.04 2.34
C GLU A 311 -8.10 -26.81 3.16
N VAL A 312 -8.58 -26.25 4.28
CA VAL A 312 -9.61 -26.87 5.12
C VAL A 312 -10.93 -27.06 4.33
N CYS A 313 -11.37 -26.04 3.59
CA CYS A 313 -12.58 -26.10 2.77
C CYS A 313 -12.45 -27.09 1.60
N HIS A 314 -11.24 -27.34 1.10
CA HIS A 314 -10.98 -28.28 0.01
C HIS A 314 -11.06 -29.74 0.46
N LYS A 315 -10.75 -30.05 1.73
CA LYS A 315 -10.79 -31.40 2.29
C LYS A 315 -12.21 -31.97 2.32
N ARG A 316 -12.34 -33.29 2.30
CA ARG A 316 -13.64 -33.97 2.36
C ARG A 316 -14.31 -33.74 3.70
N LYS A 317 -15.66 -33.61 3.73
CA LYS A 317 -16.45 -33.40 4.98
C LYS A 317 -16.09 -34.36 6.15
N LYS A 318 -15.77 -35.65 5.84
CA LYS A 318 -15.39 -36.64 6.84
C LYS A 318 -14.04 -36.34 7.51
N GLN A 319 -13.20 -35.50 6.91
CA GLN A 319 -11.86 -35.18 7.41
C GLN A 319 -11.83 -33.99 8.36
N VAL A 320 -12.84 -33.08 8.29
CA VAL A 320 -12.95 -31.95 9.21
C VAL A 320 -14.10 -32.23 10.18
N ARG A 321 -13.75 -32.49 11.44
CA ARG A 321 -14.71 -32.80 12.50
C ARG A 321 -15.43 -31.55 12.98
N LYS A 322 -16.71 -31.66 13.34
CA LYS A 322 -17.49 -30.55 13.93
C LYS A 322 -16.82 -30.01 15.22
N SER A 323 -16.24 -30.90 16.04
CA SER A 323 -15.49 -30.52 17.26
C SER A 323 -14.32 -29.58 16.97
N SER A 324 -13.64 -29.75 15.85
CA SER A 324 -12.54 -28.86 15.45
C SER A 324 -13.04 -27.45 15.10
N MET A 325 -14.22 -27.33 14.49
CA MET A 325 -14.86 -26.04 14.22
C MET A 325 -15.41 -25.41 15.50
N VAL A 326 -15.93 -26.21 16.44
CA VAL A 326 -16.34 -25.71 17.77
C VAL A 326 -15.14 -25.15 18.51
N ALA A 327 -14.01 -25.86 18.54
CA ALA A 327 -12.80 -25.36 19.18
C ALA A 327 -12.30 -24.05 18.56
N ALA A 328 -12.33 -23.94 17.23
CA ALA A 328 -11.98 -22.70 16.52
C ALA A 328 -12.95 -21.56 16.86
N MET A 329 -14.26 -21.84 16.87
CA MET A 329 -15.28 -20.86 17.23
C MET A 329 -15.11 -20.35 18.66
N VAL A 330 -14.89 -21.25 19.62
CA VAL A 330 -14.67 -20.87 21.03
C VAL A 330 -13.43 -19.99 21.18
N LEU A 331 -12.32 -20.34 20.53
CA LEU A 331 -11.10 -19.53 20.53
C LEU A 331 -11.33 -18.12 19.96
N LEU A 332 -12.07 -18.01 18.85
CA LEU A 332 -12.38 -16.71 18.24
C LEU A 332 -13.32 -15.88 19.12
N LEU A 333 -14.37 -16.50 19.69
CA LEU A 333 -15.28 -15.81 20.62
C LEU A 333 -14.56 -15.31 21.86
N ALA A 334 -13.65 -16.12 22.42
CA ALA A 334 -12.81 -15.71 23.53
C ALA A 334 -11.89 -14.54 23.17
N GLY A 335 -11.32 -14.57 21.95
CA GLY A 335 -10.51 -13.46 21.42
C GLY A 335 -11.32 -12.16 21.26
N TYR A 336 -12.51 -12.21 20.68
CA TYR A 336 -13.40 -11.05 20.54
C TYR A 336 -13.86 -10.51 21.90
N ALA A 337 -14.20 -11.39 22.85
CA ALA A 337 -14.55 -10.99 24.20
C ALA A 337 -13.39 -10.32 24.93
N ALA A 338 -12.17 -10.85 24.79
CA ALA A 338 -10.98 -10.23 25.35
C ALA A 338 -10.73 -8.84 24.75
N MET A 339 -10.86 -8.69 23.42
CA MET A 339 -10.67 -7.38 22.77
C MET A 339 -11.73 -6.37 23.24
N ALA A 340 -12.99 -6.77 23.40
CA ALA A 340 -14.05 -5.94 23.95
C ALA A 340 -13.83 -5.58 25.42
N TYR A 341 -13.24 -6.49 26.22
CA TYR A 341 -12.90 -6.22 27.61
C TYR A 341 -11.81 -5.15 27.76
N PHE A 342 -10.79 -5.18 26.89
CA PHE A 342 -9.69 -4.20 26.95
C PHE A 342 -10.03 -2.88 26.23
N ASN A 343 -11.05 -2.86 25.36
CA ASN A 343 -11.49 -1.64 24.66
C ASN A 343 -13.01 -1.66 24.49
N ASN A 344 -13.69 -0.79 25.24
CA ASN A 344 -15.15 -0.71 25.27
C ASN A 344 -15.77 -0.34 23.92
N ASP A 345 -15.06 0.40 23.07
CA ASP A 345 -15.56 0.75 21.72
C ASP A 345 -15.73 -0.48 20.82
N LEU A 346 -15.10 -1.60 21.18
CA LEU A 346 -15.16 -2.84 20.44
C LEU A 346 -16.29 -3.78 20.88
N ILE A 347 -17.11 -3.42 21.89
CA ILE A 347 -18.21 -4.27 22.37
C ILE A 347 -19.20 -4.57 21.25
N ILE A 348 -19.68 -3.54 20.55
CA ILE A 348 -20.64 -3.70 19.45
C ILE A 348 -20.03 -4.48 18.26
N PRO A 349 -18.84 -4.12 17.74
CA PRO A 349 -18.17 -4.92 16.71
C PRO A 349 -17.94 -6.38 17.12
N ALA A 350 -17.56 -6.64 18.37
CA ALA A 350 -17.33 -8.00 18.88
C ALA A 350 -18.64 -8.82 18.92
N ILE A 351 -19.74 -8.22 19.36
CA ILE A 351 -21.06 -8.88 19.37
C ILE A 351 -21.50 -9.20 17.92
N ILE A 352 -21.44 -8.23 17.02
CA ILE A 352 -21.82 -8.43 15.61
C ILE A 352 -20.99 -9.54 14.98
N THR A 353 -19.65 -9.47 15.14
CA THR A 353 -18.74 -10.48 14.58
C THR A 353 -18.95 -11.86 15.21
N GLY A 354 -19.21 -11.91 16.52
CA GLY A 354 -19.53 -13.14 17.24
C GLY A 354 -20.82 -13.80 16.77
N VAL A 355 -21.87 -13.02 16.51
CA VAL A 355 -23.13 -13.52 15.96
C VAL A 355 -22.92 -14.09 14.54
N ILE A 356 -22.20 -13.37 13.69
CA ILE A 356 -21.86 -13.83 12.33
C ILE A 356 -21.03 -15.12 12.38
N LEU A 357 -20.09 -15.22 13.31
CA LEU A 357 -19.27 -16.42 13.53
C LEU A 357 -20.14 -17.63 13.88
N ILE A 358 -21.11 -17.46 14.79
CA ILE A 358 -22.08 -18.51 15.15
C ILE A 358 -22.92 -18.92 13.95
N VAL A 359 -23.40 -17.96 13.15
CA VAL A 359 -24.15 -18.23 11.92
C VAL A 359 -23.32 -19.08 10.95
N TYR A 360 -22.04 -18.74 10.71
CA TYR A 360 -21.18 -19.57 9.87
C TYR A 360 -20.97 -20.96 10.43
N PHE A 361 -20.80 -21.11 11.74
CA PHE A 361 -20.71 -22.41 12.37
C PHE A 361 -21.97 -23.24 12.12
N VAL A 362 -23.15 -22.65 12.33
CA VAL A 362 -24.45 -23.32 12.09
C VAL A 362 -24.59 -23.76 10.63
N ILE A 363 -24.30 -22.86 9.69
CA ILE A 363 -24.31 -23.16 8.25
C ILE A 363 -23.35 -24.31 7.93
N MET A 364 -22.13 -24.27 8.45
CA MET A 364 -21.12 -25.30 8.20
C MET A 364 -21.48 -26.64 8.82
N ALA A 365 -22.08 -26.65 10.00
CA ALA A 365 -22.38 -27.86 10.78
C ALA A 365 -23.69 -28.55 10.34
N PHE A 366 -24.71 -27.78 10.00
CA PHE A 366 -26.09 -28.31 9.85
C PHE A 366 -26.64 -28.19 8.43
N VAL A 367 -26.23 -27.19 7.64
CA VAL A 367 -26.71 -27.05 6.26
C VAL A 367 -25.88 -27.93 5.31
N SER A 368 -26.51 -28.45 4.25
CA SER A 368 -25.88 -29.32 3.25
C SER A 368 -26.24 -28.92 1.82
N GLY A 369 -25.55 -29.48 0.84
CA GLY A 369 -25.87 -29.27 -0.58
C GLY A 369 -25.51 -27.88 -1.12
N LYS A 370 -26.27 -27.44 -2.13
CA LYS A 370 -26.10 -26.13 -2.79
C LYS A 370 -26.46 -24.97 -1.84
N ALA A 371 -27.46 -25.14 -0.99
CA ALA A 371 -27.91 -24.11 -0.04
C ALA A 371 -26.77 -23.67 0.90
N LYS A 372 -25.97 -24.62 1.40
CA LYS A 372 -24.77 -24.29 2.20
C LYS A 372 -23.86 -23.27 1.52
N PHE A 373 -23.53 -23.55 0.27
CA PHE A 373 -22.59 -22.71 -0.46
C PHE A 373 -23.17 -21.32 -0.76
N VAL A 374 -24.45 -21.26 -1.15
CA VAL A 374 -25.16 -20.00 -1.39
C VAL A 374 -25.22 -19.15 -0.12
N LEU A 375 -25.58 -19.74 1.02
CA LEU A 375 -25.62 -19.01 2.29
C LEU A 375 -24.24 -18.47 2.68
N ILE A 376 -23.17 -19.27 2.53
CA ILE A 376 -21.81 -18.79 2.79
C ILE A 376 -21.48 -17.61 1.89
N GLN A 377 -21.80 -17.66 0.59
CA GLN A 377 -21.54 -16.54 -0.33
C GLN A 377 -22.32 -15.28 0.08
N VAL A 378 -23.60 -15.40 0.41
CA VAL A 378 -24.43 -14.26 0.81
C VAL A 378 -23.84 -13.56 2.04
N PHE A 379 -23.47 -14.33 3.07
CA PHE A 379 -22.88 -13.75 4.28
C PHE A 379 -21.47 -13.17 4.03
N VAL A 380 -20.62 -13.87 3.28
CA VAL A 380 -19.27 -13.38 2.92
C VAL A 380 -19.36 -12.07 2.13
N TYR A 381 -20.22 -12.00 1.12
CA TYR A 381 -20.37 -10.77 0.34
C TYR A 381 -21.03 -9.66 1.17
N GLY A 382 -21.95 -10.00 2.06
CA GLY A 382 -22.52 -9.07 3.02
C GLY A 382 -21.46 -8.45 3.94
N GLU A 383 -20.56 -9.27 4.51
CA GLU A 383 -19.43 -8.77 5.32
C GLU A 383 -18.51 -7.85 4.53
N ILE A 384 -18.17 -8.20 3.29
CA ILE A 384 -17.33 -7.39 2.41
C ILE A 384 -18.00 -6.04 2.14
N VAL A 385 -19.29 -6.04 1.81
CA VAL A 385 -20.05 -4.81 1.56
C VAL A 385 -20.09 -3.92 2.81
N VAL A 386 -20.35 -4.49 3.99
CA VAL A 386 -20.33 -3.73 5.26
C VAL A 386 -18.96 -3.11 5.51
N MET A 387 -17.87 -3.85 5.30
CA MET A 387 -16.52 -3.34 5.47
C MET A 387 -16.19 -2.22 4.47
N LEU A 388 -16.58 -2.38 3.19
CA LEU A 388 -16.37 -1.35 2.17
C LEU A 388 -17.18 -0.08 2.46
N LEU A 389 -18.45 -0.22 2.87
CA LEU A 389 -19.29 0.91 3.26
C LEU A 389 -18.73 1.61 4.51
N ALA A 390 -18.31 0.85 5.52
CA ALA A 390 -17.64 1.42 6.69
C ALA A 390 -16.38 2.19 6.27
N GLY A 391 -15.58 1.68 5.31
CA GLY A 391 -14.44 2.37 4.74
C GLY A 391 -14.82 3.69 4.06
N ILE A 392 -15.84 3.69 3.22
CA ILE A 392 -16.32 4.89 2.51
C ILE A 392 -16.77 5.97 3.51
N PHE A 393 -17.58 5.60 4.50
CA PHE A 393 -18.13 6.57 5.44
C PHE A 393 -17.13 7.09 6.47
N THR A 394 -16.09 6.36 6.78
CA THR A 394 -15.11 6.73 7.82
C THR A 394 -13.80 7.27 7.26
N VAL A 395 -13.33 6.77 6.13
CA VAL A 395 -12.19 7.34 5.41
C VAL A 395 -12.57 8.66 4.75
N SER A 396 -13.85 8.86 4.40
CA SER A 396 -14.34 10.14 3.88
C SER A 396 -14.45 11.26 4.94
N SER A 397 -14.41 10.94 6.24
CA SER A 397 -14.61 11.96 7.26
C SER A 397 -13.34 12.74 7.68
N ARG A 398 -12.15 12.39 7.19
CA ARG A 398 -10.94 13.19 7.39
C ARG A 398 -10.03 13.34 6.17
N PRO A 399 -9.54 12.29 5.47
CA PRO A 399 -8.81 12.50 4.21
C PRO A 399 -9.72 12.62 3.00
N MET A 400 -10.92 12.02 3.02
CA MET A 400 -11.84 12.05 1.87
C MET A 400 -12.92 13.14 1.94
N GLY A 401 -13.20 13.72 3.10
CA GLY A 401 -13.94 15.00 3.19
C GLY A 401 -13.18 16.07 2.42
N ASP A 402 -11.90 16.03 2.55
CA ASP A 402 -10.95 16.90 1.87
C ASP A 402 -10.69 16.44 0.44
N TYR A 403 -10.65 15.14 0.19
CA TYR A 403 -10.53 14.56 -1.15
C TYR A 403 -11.86 14.71 -1.94
N GLY A 404 -13.00 14.62 -1.29
CA GLY A 404 -14.30 14.97 -1.88
C GLY A 404 -14.42 16.46 -2.17
N ARG A 405 -13.87 17.32 -1.33
CA ARG A 405 -13.69 18.75 -1.57
C ARG A 405 -12.68 18.98 -2.69
N TYR A 406 -11.55 18.31 -2.67
CA TYR A 406 -10.55 18.34 -3.74
C TYR A 406 -11.11 17.86 -5.07
N ILE A 407 -11.89 16.78 -5.12
CA ILE A 407 -12.61 16.34 -6.34
C ILE A 407 -13.67 17.35 -6.75
N ASN A 408 -14.42 17.92 -5.81
CA ASN A 408 -15.39 18.97 -6.11
C ASN A 408 -14.70 20.29 -6.52
N ASP A 409 -13.62 20.66 -5.88
CA ASP A 409 -12.82 21.84 -6.26
C ASP A 409 -12.08 21.58 -7.57
N PHE A 410 -11.59 20.37 -7.81
CA PHE A 410 -10.99 19.92 -9.08
C PHE A 410 -12.02 19.79 -10.21
N ASN A 411 -13.25 19.38 -9.89
CA ASN A 411 -14.37 19.35 -10.84
C ASN A 411 -14.99 20.74 -11.09
N THR A 412 -15.00 21.61 -10.08
CA THR A 412 -15.53 22.98 -10.15
C THR A 412 -14.51 23.91 -10.79
N ILE A 413 -13.25 23.71 -10.54
CA ILE A 413 -12.12 24.25 -11.25
C ILE A 413 -11.86 23.24 -12.38
N ASN A 414 -12.59 23.34 -13.48
CA ASN A 414 -12.27 22.59 -14.69
C ASN A 414 -10.75 22.64 -14.87
N ALA A 415 -10.05 21.57 -14.43
CA ALA A 415 -8.60 21.60 -14.19
C ALA A 415 -7.81 22.05 -15.43
N SER A 416 -8.33 21.71 -16.63
CA SER A 416 -7.80 22.18 -17.91
C SER A 416 -7.99 23.69 -18.11
N LYS A 417 -9.09 24.28 -17.66
CA LYS A 417 -9.32 25.74 -17.79
C LYS A 417 -8.51 26.52 -16.78
N SER A 418 -8.35 26.01 -15.56
CA SER A 418 -7.50 26.68 -14.55
C SER A 418 -6.02 26.52 -14.86
N ALA A 419 -5.58 25.34 -15.26
CA ALA A 419 -4.21 25.15 -15.72
C ALA A 419 -3.92 26.00 -16.97
N GLY A 420 -4.87 26.09 -17.92
CA GLY A 420 -4.79 26.97 -19.07
C GLY A 420 -4.73 28.45 -18.67
N PHE A 421 -5.61 28.88 -17.78
CA PHE A 421 -5.65 30.27 -17.29
C PHE A 421 -4.35 30.66 -16.55
N TYR A 422 -3.89 29.84 -15.62
CA TYR A 422 -2.62 30.11 -14.91
C TYR A 422 -1.43 30.09 -15.85
N ARG A 423 -1.39 29.17 -16.81
CA ARG A 423 -0.33 29.09 -17.82
C ARG A 423 -0.35 30.30 -18.73
N GLU A 424 -1.52 30.72 -19.20
CA GLU A 424 -1.70 31.94 -20.02
C GLU A 424 -1.24 33.19 -19.24
N LYS A 425 -1.62 33.33 -17.97
CA LYS A 425 -1.18 34.46 -17.13
C LYS A 425 0.31 34.44 -16.83
N ILE A 426 0.88 33.26 -16.65
CA ILE A 426 2.33 33.10 -16.48
C ILE A 426 3.05 33.44 -17.78
N ASP A 427 2.57 32.92 -18.92
CA ASP A 427 3.13 33.22 -20.23
C ASP A 427 3.03 34.72 -20.56
N GLU A 428 1.92 35.40 -20.22
CA GLU A 428 1.78 36.85 -20.31
C GLU A 428 2.85 37.58 -19.46
N VAL A 429 3.09 37.15 -18.24
CA VAL A 429 4.07 37.78 -17.34
C VAL A 429 5.50 37.50 -17.82
N TYR A 430 5.80 36.30 -18.29
CA TYR A 430 7.12 35.96 -18.85
C TYR A 430 7.38 36.73 -20.14
N THR A 431 6.41 36.82 -21.06
CA THR A 431 6.53 37.57 -22.31
C THR A 431 6.74 39.05 -22.01
N ALA A 432 5.99 39.62 -21.07
CA ALA A 432 6.17 41.02 -20.68
C ALA A 432 7.52 41.30 -20.00
N GLN A 433 8.16 40.28 -19.41
CA GLN A 433 9.51 40.40 -18.84
C GLN A 433 10.61 40.16 -19.89
N GLU A 434 10.44 39.23 -20.83
CA GLU A 434 11.34 39.06 -21.96
C GLU A 434 11.44 40.36 -22.76
N ASP A 435 10.32 41.05 -23.01
CA ASP A 435 10.29 42.34 -23.65
C ASP A 435 11.00 43.45 -22.84
N ARG A 436 11.06 43.33 -21.52
CA ARG A 436 11.83 44.26 -20.67
C ARG A 436 13.30 43.90 -20.51
N MET A 437 13.66 42.58 -20.58
CA MET A 437 15.04 42.10 -20.45
C MET A 437 15.81 42.14 -21.77
N ASN A 438 15.14 42.17 -22.90
CA ASN A 438 15.80 42.32 -24.19
C ASN A 438 16.54 43.67 -24.38
N TYR A 439 16.57 44.51 -23.31
CA TYR A 439 17.30 45.78 -23.36
C TYR A 439 18.71 45.75 -22.78
N ASP A 440 19.12 44.71 -22.04
CA ASP A 440 20.52 44.55 -21.59
C ASP A 440 20.75 43.18 -20.97
N MET A 441 21.30 42.28 -21.66
CA MET A 441 22.34 41.32 -21.29
C MET A 441 22.34 40.07 -22.18
N ASP A 442 23.35 40.05 -22.99
CA ASP A 442 23.97 38.87 -23.60
C ASP A 442 24.47 37.93 -22.49
N THR A 443 23.67 37.04 -21.97
CA THR A 443 24.16 35.90 -21.18
C THR A 443 23.11 34.81 -20.98
N ASP A 444 23.51 33.58 -21.17
CA ASP A 444 22.86 32.29 -20.92
C ASP A 444 22.28 32.07 -19.50
N ILE A 445 22.10 33.10 -18.71
CA ILE A 445 21.54 33.05 -17.34
C ILE A 445 20.00 32.98 -17.37
N SER A 446 19.37 33.28 -18.51
CA SER A 446 17.90 33.19 -18.67
C SER A 446 17.35 31.77 -18.46
N ASN A 447 18.18 30.74 -18.63
CA ASN A 447 17.82 29.35 -18.39
C ASN A 447 17.93 28.91 -16.90
N MET A 448 18.47 29.75 -16.02
CA MET A 448 18.59 29.47 -14.58
C MET A 448 17.67 30.32 -13.69
N SER A 449 16.70 31.02 -14.26
CA SER A 449 15.72 31.68 -13.43
C SER A 449 14.78 30.65 -12.81
N PHE A 450 15.03 30.30 -11.57
CA PHE A 450 14.12 29.58 -10.71
C PHE A 450 12.90 30.47 -10.43
N GLY A 451 12.03 30.66 -11.42
CA GLY A 451 10.76 31.33 -11.24
C GLY A 451 9.91 30.47 -10.32
N THR A 452 9.98 30.69 -9.03
CA THR A 452 9.25 29.90 -8.03
C THR A 452 7.92 30.56 -7.79
N ILE A 453 6.85 29.85 -8.09
CA ILE A 453 5.48 30.26 -7.84
C ILE A 453 5.03 29.55 -6.58
N ILE A 454 4.61 30.33 -5.61
CA ILE A 454 4.06 29.81 -4.35
C ILE A 454 2.55 30.04 -4.43
N SER A 455 1.76 28.98 -4.31
CA SER A 455 0.34 29.14 -4.04
C SER A 455 0.18 29.54 -2.57
N ASP A 456 -0.59 30.60 -2.29
CA ASP A 456 -0.88 31.02 -0.94
C ASP A 456 -1.64 29.91 -0.21
N CYS A 457 -0.96 29.29 0.73
CA CYS A 457 -1.50 28.25 1.58
C CYS A 457 -2.01 28.80 2.91
N SER A 458 -2.16 30.13 3.07
CA SER A 458 -2.62 30.71 4.34
C SER A 458 -3.98 30.17 4.78
N PHE A 459 -4.88 29.96 3.85
CA PHE A 459 -6.17 29.30 4.08
C PHE A 459 -6.03 27.82 4.49
N LEU A 460 -4.96 27.16 4.12
CA LEU A 460 -4.71 25.73 4.28
C LEU A 460 -3.89 25.40 5.51
N LYS A 461 -3.21 26.39 6.09
CA LYS A 461 -2.62 26.31 7.43
C LYS A 461 -3.66 25.83 8.45
N ASN A 462 -4.94 26.20 8.24
CA ASN A 462 -6.08 25.81 9.09
C ASN A 462 -6.73 24.48 8.69
N LEU A 463 -6.43 23.91 7.52
CA LEU A 463 -7.07 22.70 6.98
C LEU A 463 -6.18 21.48 6.93
N GLY A 464 -4.88 21.60 7.20
CA GLY A 464 -3.95 20.45 7.28
C GLY A 464 -3.75 19.67 5.97
N HIS A 465 -3.91 20.32 4.80
CA HIS A 465 -3.91 19.61 3.51
C HIS A 465 -2.54 19.50 2.88
N LEU A 466 -2.11 18.25 2.67
CA LEU A 466 -0.93 17.86 1.87
C LEU A 466 -1.14 17.99 0.35
N SER A 467 -2.40 18.08 -0.11
CA SER A 467 -2.75 18.02 -1.54
C SER A 467 -2.26 19.22 -2.37
N ILE A 468 -1.92 20.32 -1.73
CA ILE A 468 -1.52 21.57 -2.40
C ILE A 468 -0.01 21.65 -2.62
N VAL A 469 0.75 20.83 -1.91
CA VAL A 469 2.22 20.84 -1.97
C VAL A 469 2.73 20.51 -3.39
N ASN A 470 1.99 19.72 -4.16
CA ASN A 470 2.35 19.32 -5.53
C ASN A 470 1.54 20.05 -6.63
N GLU A 471 0.81 21.06 -6.30
CA GLU A 471 -0.03 21.79 -7.27
C GLU A 471 0.79 22.36 -8.42
N ALA A 472 1.93 22.95 -8.13
CA ALA A 472 2.85 23.46 -9.14
C ALA A 472 3.31 22.39 -10.13
N THR A 473 3.58 21.18 -9.66
CA THR A 473 3.93 20.04 -10.52
C THR A 473 2.77 19.66 -11.46
N VAL A 474 1.52 19.72 -10.99
CA VAL A 474 0.33 19.46 -11.81
C VAL A 474 0.19 20.49 -12.93
N TYR A 475 0.48 21.75 -12.65
CA TYR A 475 0.40 22.84 -13.62
C TYR A 475 1.67 23.02 -14.47
N GLY A 476 2.75 22.28 -14.16
CA GLY A 476 4.03 22.37 -14.86
C GLY A 476 4.78 23.67 -14.58
N ILE A 477 4.71 24.15 -13.34
CA ILE A 477 5.30 25.38 -12.86
C ILE A 477 6.37 25.03 -11.83
N ASN A 478 7.45 25.77 -11.76
CA ASN A 478 8.48 25.59 -10.73
C ASN A 478 7.99 26.12 -9.39
N SER A 479 8.13 25.34 -8.33
CA SER A 479 7.72 25.71 -6.96
C SER A 479 8.72 25.22 -5.94
N MET A 480 8.76 25.92 -4.80
CA MET A 480 9.57 25.52 -3.65
C MET A 480 8.90 24.44 -2.80
N SER A 481 7.56 24.34 -2.86
CA SER A 481 6.81 23.34 -2.13
C SER A 481 6.78 22.02 -2.89
N LEU A 482 6.99 20.92 -2.16
CA LEU A 482 7.00 19.58 -2.74
C LEU A 482 6.58 18.55 -1.70
N PHE A 483 5.75 17.59 -2.08
CA PHE A 483 5.59 16.31 -1.40
C PHE A 483 6.20 15.20 -2.27
N ASN A 484 7.24 14.54 -1.74
CA ASN A 484 7.93 13.49 -2.47
C ASN A 484 8.57 12.51 -1.49
N THR A 485 8.43 11.21 -1.74
CA THR A 485 9.08 10.15 -0.95
C THR A 485 10.62 10.23 -1.00
N PHE A 486 11.18 10.83 -2.05
CA PHE A 486 12.63 11.02 -2.24
C PHE A 486 13.06 12.47 -1.99
N ASN A 487 12.51 13.07 -0.94
CA ASN A 487 12.87 14.43 -0.56
C ASN A 487 14.31 14.46 -0.02
N ASN A 488 15.12 15.39 -0.52
CA ASN A 488 16.49 15.55 -0.03
C ASN A 488 16.46 16.08 1.41
N TYR A 489 17.00 15.28 2.34
CA TYR A 489 16.96 15.59 3.77
C TYR A 489 17.73 16.87 4.11
N ALA A 490 18.91 17.09 3.51
CA ALA A 490 19.72 18.26 3.78
C ALA A 490 19.02 19.56 3.33
N LEU A 491 18.31 19.53 2.18
CA LEU A 491 17.50 20.66 1.72
C LEU A 491 16.30 20.88 2.64
N THR A 492 15.62 19.81 3.03
CA THR A 492 14.48 19.91 3.96
C THR A 492 14.90 20.53 5.30
N GLU A 493 16.06 20.11 5.84
CA GLU A 493 16.61 20.65 7.08
C GLU A 493 16.98 22.13 6.92
N LEU A 494 17.61 22.52 5.79
CA LEU A 494 17.89 23.93 5.48
C LEU A 494 16.61 24.76 5.47
N TYR A 495 15.56 24.31 4.78
CA TYR A 495 14.29 25.00 4.72
C TYR A 495 13.62 25.15 6.10
N CYS A 496 13.63 24.08 6.90
CA CYS A 496 13.07 24.13 8.25
C CYS A 496 13.83 25.12 9.15
N LYS A 497 15.16 25.20 9.02
CA LYS A 497 16.00 26.16 9.76
C LYS A 497 15.78 27.61 9.31
N THR A 498 15.26 27.83 8.12
CA THR A 498 15.05 29.16 7.54
C THR A 498 13.60 29.63 7.55
N GLY A 499 12.70 28.90 8.23
CA GLY A 499 11.31 29.31 8.46
C GLY A 499 10.28 28.57 7.61
N ALA A 500 10.69 27.69 6.70
CA ALA A 500 9.74 26.82 6.00
C ALA A 500 9.23 25.70 6.92
N THR A 501 8.05 25.17 6.61
CA THR A 501 7.52 23.98 7.27
C THR A 501 7.89 22.75 6.46
N GLY A 502 8.53 21.78 7.09
CA GLY A 502 8.95 20.54 6.42
C GLY A 502 8.82 19.32 7.32
N GLY A 503 8.79 18.17 6.70
CA GLY A 503 8.76 16.85 7.32
C GLY A 503 9.50 15.82 6.49
N ILE A 504 9.37 14.54 6.82
CA ILE A 504 10.10 13.45 6.17
C ILE A 504 9.93 13.48 4.64
N ASN A 505 8.71 13.74 4.15
CA ASN A 505 8.35 13.64 2.74
C ASN A 505 7.82 14.96 2.15
N ASN A 506 7.85 16.06 2.87
CA ASN A 506 7.28 17.30 2.41
C ASN A 506 8.09 18.53 2.82
N VAL A 507 8.07 19.51 1.94
CA VAL A 507 8.53 20.87 2.20
C VAL A 507 7.42 21.82 1.78
N MET A 508 7.06 22.75 2.66
CA MET A 508 6.11 23.82 2.36
C MET A 508 6.79 25.15 2.66
N TYR A 509 6.92 25.96 1.64
CA TYR A 509 7.48 27.29 1.73
C TYR A 509 6.38 28.32 1.45
N PHE A 510 6.17 29.24 2.37
CA PHE A 510 5.07 30.22 2.31
C PHE A 510 5.53 31.64 2.01
N GLY A 511 6.84 31.85 1.76
CA GLY A 511 7.36 33.17 1.40
C GLY A 511 7.41 34.16 2.56
N GLU A 512 7.62 33.69 3.78
CA GLU A 512 7.63 34.54 4.98
C GLU A 512 8.96 35.31 5.21
N ASN A 513 9.99 35.08 4.35
CA ASN A 513 11.33 35.64 4.56
C ASN A 513 11.92 36.17 3.27
N ALA A 514 11.99 37.49 3.11
CA ALA A 514 12.52 38.18 1.93
C ALA A 514 13.97 37.79 1.58
N PHE A 515 14.81 37.44 2.56
CA PHE A 515 16.16 36.96 2.31
C PHE A 515 16.16 35.58 1.63
N MET A 516 15.27 34.69 2.11
CA MET A 516 15.12 33.38 1.50
C MET A 516 14.48 33.45 0.12
N ASP A 517 13.52 34.34 -0.08
CA ASP A 517 12.93 34.59 -1.40
C ASP A 517 14.01 34.99 -2.42
N MET A 518 14.89 35.88 -2.01
CA MET A 518 15.99 36.33 -2.85
C MET A 518 17.02 35.22 -3.09
N LEU A 519 17.37 34.44 -2.06
CA LEU A 519 18.32 33.31 -2.17
C LEU A 519 17.76 32.19 -3.05
N LEU A 520 16.46 31.92 -2.96
CA LEU A 520 15.78 30.86 -3.68
C LEU A 520 15.25 31.32 -5.05
N GLY A 521 15.43 32.60 -5.39
CA GLY A 521 14.98 33.17 -6.66
C GLY A 521 13.45 33.20 -6.80
N VAL A 522 12.71 33.36 -5.68
CA VAL A 522 11.27 33.48 -5.67
C VAL A 522 10.88 34.83 -6.27
N LYS A 523 10.18 34.79 -7.42
CA LYS A 523 9.76 36.01 -8.13
C LYS A 523 8.29 36.34 -7.95
N TYR A 524 7.44 35.29 -7.80
CA TYR A 524 6.00 35.43 -7.81
C TYR A 524 5.35 34.63 -6.70
N TYR A 525 4.33 35.25 -6.11
CA TYR A 525 3.41 34.62 -5.19
C TYR A 525 2.04 34.51 -5.84
N TYR A 526 1.51 33.30 -5.94
CA TYR A 526 0.16 33.03 -6.39
C TYR A 526 -0.75 32.82 -5.20
N THR A 527 -1.79 33.62 -5.07
CA THR A 527 -2.83 33.50 -4.04
C THR A 527 -4.17 33.18 -4.68
N ARG A 528 -4.89 32.20 -4.15
CA ARG A 528 -6.24 31.85 -4.60
C ARG A 528 -7.32 32.78 -4.07
N TYR A 529 -7.04 33.54 -3.04
CA TYR A 529 -7.97 34.48 -2.42
C TYR A 529 -7.46 35.89 -2.58
N TYR A 530 -8.15 36.62 -3.44
CA TYR A 530 -7.99 38.06 -3.51
C TYR A 530 -8.84 38.68 -2.40
N ASP A 531 -8.23 39.05 -1.29
CA ASP A 531 -8.87 39.96 -0.34
C ASP A 531 -8.71 41.36 -0.92
N VAL A 532 -9.82 41.92 -1.40
CA VAL A 532 -9.88 43.27 -2.03
C VAL A 532 -9.40 44.39 -1.08
N ASN A 533 -9.23 44.06 0.20
CA ASN A 533 -8.80 44.98 1.25
C ASN A 533 -7.35 44.77 1.72
N SER A 534 -6.62 43.85 1.11
CA SER A 534 -5.20 43.64 1.39
C SER A 534 -4.35 44.46 0.41
N PRO A 535 -3.42 45.35 0.88
CA PRO A 535 -2.62 46.20 0.01
C PRO A 535 -1.69 45.43 -0.90
#